data_2e29b032a78a56e5b7ded8727dfc31c6
#
_entry.id   2e29b032a78a56e5b7ded8727dfc31c6
#
_cell.length_a   1.000
_cell.length_b   1.000
_cell.length_c   1.000
_cell.angle_alpha   90.00
_cell.angle_beta   90.00
_cell.angle_gamma   90.00
#
_symmetry.space_group_name_H-M   'P 1'
#
loop_
_entity.id
_entity.type
_entity.pdbx_description
1 polymer ?
#
loop_
_entity_poly.entity_id
_entity_poly.type
_entity_poly.pdbx_seq_one_letter_code
_entity_poly.pdbx_strand_id
1 'polypeptide(L)'
;SLGMTELVSYWKITCSPKVKVLAGTLGDEQKAWWKDLYFNGLGEFFYVNGIREAEIENFMTIEAEAPEGEAGLKGEKPNAAEAEISRHPGVLVPVGGGKDSAVTLELLKKAGAEIWAYIINPRGATLETVKAAGLSNDRVIQVSRTLDQNMLELNRQGYLNGHTPFSAIVAFSSLIAARLY
;
A
#
# COMPACT_ATOMS: atom_id res chain seq x y z
N SER A 1 -2.58 -9.23 0.89
CA SER A 1 -2.95 -7.88 0.42
C SER A 1 -1.74 -6.98 0.18
N LEU A 2 -0.73 -6.94 1.09
CA LEU A 2 0.45 -6.08 0.91
C LEU A 2 1.22 -6.40 -0.38
N GLY A 3 1.41 -7.69 -0.72
CA GLY A 3 2.02 -8.10 -1.98
C GLY A 3 1.28 -7.58 -3.22
N MET A 4 -0.05 -7.48 -3.16
CA MET A 4 -0.84 -6.89 -4.25
C MET A 4 -0.59 -5.39 -4.38
N THR A 5 -0.38 -4.64 -3.31
CA THR A 5 -0.05 -3.21 -3.42
C THR A 5 1.33 -2.96 -4.04
N GLU A 6 2.27 -3.87 -3.85
CA GLU A 6 3.61 -3.78 -4.44
C GLU A 6 3.68 -4.35 -5.86
N LEU A 7 2.81 -5.29 -6.22
CA LEU A 7 2.80 -5.97 -7.51
C LEU A 7 2.96 -5.00 -8.68
N VAL A 8 2.20 -3.92 -8.68
CA VAL A 8 2.16 -2.97 -9.78
C VAL A 8 3.47 -2.21 -9.97
N SER A 9 4.29 -2.09 -8.93
CA SER A 9 5.64 -1.52 -9.03
C SER A 9 6.56 -2.36 -9.92
N TYR A 10 6.41 -3.67 -9.86
CA TYR A 10 7.16 -4.62 -10.69
C TYR A 10 6.51 -4.84 -12.06
N TRP A 11 5.18 -4.92 -12.09
CA TRP A 11 4.42 -5.12 -13.31
C TRP A 11 4.72 -4.07 -14.38
N LYS A 12 4.89 -2.82 -14.01
CA LYS A 12 5.22 -1.70 -14.91
C LYS A 12 6.44 -1.96 -15.80
N ILE A 13 7.39 -2.76 -15.34
CA ILE A 13 8.65 -2.99 -16.05
C ILE A 13 8.39 -3.65 -17.41
N THR A 14 7.45 -4.57 -17.47
CA THR A 14 7.18 -5.40 -18.65
C THR A 14 5.74 -5.34 -19.14
N CYS A 15 4.82 -4.79 -18.34
CA CYS A 15 3.39 -4.75 -18.62
C CYS A 15 2.83 -6.12 -19.02
N SER A 16 3.21 -7.18 -18.29
CA SER A 16 2.75 -8.53 -18.59
C SER A 16 1.22 -8.59 -18.62
N PRO A 17 0.60 -9.13 -19.69
CA PRO A 17 -0.85 -9.19 -19.81
C PRO A 17 -1.49 -10.15 -18.78
N LYS A 18 -0.70 -11.04 -18.19
CA LYS A 18 -1.15 -12.02 -17.22
C LYS A 18 -0.30 -11.98 -15.96
N VAL A 19 -0.95 -11.92 -14.81
CA VAL A 19 -0.35 -11.98 -13.48
C VAL A 19 -0.90 -13.18 -12.74
N LYS A 20 -0.03 -14.09 -12.29
CA LYS A 20 -0.41 -15.24 -11.49
C LYS A 20 -0.03 -15.02 -10.03
N VAL A 21 -1.02 -14.99 -9.14
CA VAL A 21 -0.85 -14.86 -7.70
C VAL A 21 -0.79 -16.26 -7.09
N LEU A 22 0.38 -16.62 -6.57
CA LEU A 22 0.62 -17.94 -5.97
C LEU A 22 0.49 -17.95 -4.44
N ALA A 23 0.39 -16.78 -3.82
CA ALA A 23 0.39 -16.62 -2.36
C ALA A 23 -1.00 -16.82 -1.71
N GLY A 24 -2.01 -17.17 -2.49
CA GLY A 24 -3.37 -17.41 -2.01
C GLY A 24 -4.42 -17.20 -3.08
N THR A 25 -5.67 -17.44 -2.71
CA THR A 25 -6.83 -17.27 -3.60
C THR A 25 -7.40 -15.85 -3.52
N LEU A 26 -7.93 -15.39 -4.65
CA LEU A 26 -8.70 -14.15 -4.75
C LEU A 26 -10.05 -14.47 -5.39
N GLY A 27 -11.13 -14.02 -4.79
CA GLY A 27 -12.47 -14.05 -5.41
C GLY A 27 -12.56 -13.06 -6.58
N ASP A 28 -13.57 -13.23 -7.43
CA ASP A 28 -13.71 -12.40 -8.64
C ASP A 28 -13.93 -10.92 -8.33
N GLU A 29 -14.67 -10.60 -7.26
CA GLU A 29 -14.82 -9.23 -6.77
C GLU A 29 -13.48 -8.62 -6.32
N GLN A 30 -12.64 -9.41 -5.65
CA GLN A 30 -11.31 -8.96 -5.23
C GLN A 30 -10.38 -8.72 -6.42
N LYS A 31 -10.41 -9.60 -7.43
CA LYS A 31 -9.63 -9.42 -8.67
C LYS A 31 -10.08 -8.17 -9.42
N ALA A 32 -11.40 -7.96 -9.53
CA ALA A 32 -11.97 -6.77 -10.16
C ALA A 32 -11.56 -5.49 -9.41
N TRP A 33 -11.64 -5.49 -8.09
CA TRP A 33 -11.24 -4.37 -7.25
C TRP A 33 -9.75 -4.03 -7.39
N TRP A 34 -8.86 -5.03 -7.40
CA TRP A 34 -7.43 -4.80 -7.60
C TRP A 34 -7.14 -4.25 -8.99
N LYS A 35 -7.82 -4.78 -10.02
CA LYS A 35 -7.67 -4.28 -11.39
C LYS A 35 -8.13 -2.82 -11.51
N ASP A 36 -9.25 -2.47 -10.89
CA ASP A 36 -9.76 -1.09 -10.86
C ASP A 36 -8.79 -0.14 -10.13
N LEU A 37 -8.27 -0.55 -8.97
CA LEU A 37 -7.27 0.22 -8.24
C LEU A 37 -6.02 0.49 -9.09
N TYR A 38 -5.52 -0.51 -9.80
CA TYR A 38 -4.34 -0.36 -10.66
C TYR A 38 -4.66 0.53 -11.86
N PHE A 39 -5.77 0.32 -12.52
CA PHE A 39 -6.21 1.12 -13.65
C PHE A 39 -6.25 2.61 -13.29
N ASN A 40 -6.94 2.96 -12.23
CA ASN A 40 -7.05 4.35 -11.77
C ASN A 40 -5.73 4.91 -11.23
N GLY A 41 -4.91 4.07 -10.59
CA GLY A 41 -3.64 4.48 -9.98
C GLY A 41 -2.47 4.57 -10.95
N LEU A 42 -2.60 4.07 -12.18
CA LEU A 42 -1.56 4.07 -13.21
C LEU A 42 -1.78 5.10 -14.32
N GLY A 43 -2.72 6.01 -14.17
CA GLY A 43 -3.06 6.99 -15.24
C GLY A 43 -1.85 7.78 -15.74
N GLU A 44 -1.00 8.29 -14.83
CA GLU A 44 0.24 8.97 -15.22
C GLU A 44 1.20 8.03 -15.95
N PHE A 45 1.38 6.79 -15.44
CA PHE A 45 2.22 5.79 -16.06
C PHE A 45 1.79 5.48 -17.50
N PHE A 46 0.51 5.30 -17.75
CA PHE A 46 -0.03 5.08 -19.09
C PHE A 46 0.24 6.27 -20.00
N TYR A 47 -0.01 7.48 -19.51
CA TYR A 47 0.18 8.71 -20.27
C TYR A 47 1.65 8.94 -20.66
N VAL A 48 2.59 8.86 -19.71
CA VAL A 48 4.00 9.16 -19.96
C VAL A 48 4.70 8.09 -20.83
N ASN A 49 4.18 6.87 -20.83
CA ASN A 49 4.71 5.77 -21.64
C ASN A 49 3.95 5.58 -22.97
N GLY A 50 3.00 6.46 -23.30
CA GLY A 50 2.25 6.42 -24.56
C GLY A 50 1.35 5.21 -24.73
N ILE A 51 0.92 4.57 -23.63
CA ILE A 51 0.01 3.42 -23.64
C ILE A 51 -1.41 3.94 -23.91
N ARG A 52 -2.04 3.45 -24.99
CA ARG A 52 -3.31 3.97 -25.51
C ARG A 52 -4.51 3.33 -24.82
N GLU A 53 -5.68 4.00 -24.86
CA GLU A 53 -6.93 3.52 -24.25
C GLU A 53 -7.30 2.08 -24.65
N ALA A 54 -7.16 1.72 -25.92
CA ALA A 54 -7.45 0.37 -26.39
C ALA A 54 -6.57 -0.73 -25.75
N GLU A 55 -5.40 -0.37 -25.27
CA GLU A 55 -4.47 -1.26 -24.56
C GLU A 55 -4.78 -1.30 -23.07
N ILE A 56 -5.43 -0.24 -22.54
CA ILE A 56 -5.72 -0.08 -21.11
C ILE A 56 -6.93 -0.90 -20.68
N GLU A 57 -7.96 -1.05 -21.51
CA GLU A 57 -9.20 -1.76 -21.16
C GLU A 57 -8.94 -3.20 -20.68
N ASN A 58 -7.95 -3.86 -21.29
CA ASN A 58 -7.54 -5.22 -20.95
C ASN A 58 -6.06 -5.33 -20.55
N PHE A 59 -5.54 -4.31 -19.87
CA PHE A 59 -4.11 -4.20 -19.57
C PHE A 59 -3.56 -5.34 -18.70
N MET A 60 -4.40 -6.02 -17.91
CA MET A 60 -3.98 -7.06 -16.99
C MET A 60 -5.11 -8.08 -16.73
N THR A 61 -4.76 -9.35 -16.74
CA THR A 61 -5.56 -10.43 -16.17
C THR A 61 -4.93 -10.96 -14.91
N ILE A 62 -5.69 -11.02 -13.81
CA ILE A 62 -5.22 -11.54 -12.53
C ILE A 62 -5.77 -12.95 -12.33
N GLU A 63 -4.88 -13.94 -12.30
CA GLU A 63 -5.18 -15.32 -11.91
C GLU A 63 -4.67 -15.53 -10.48
N ALA A 64 -5.47 -16.18 -9.64
CA ALA A 64 -5.07 -16.54 -8.28
C ALA A 64 -5.48 -17.98 -8.02
N GLU A 65 -4.49 -18.83 -7.79
CA GLU A 65 -4.67 -20.24 -7.51
C GLU A 65 -4.10 -20.56 -6.12
N ALA A 66 -4.77 -21.43 -5.38
CA ALA A 66 -4.16 -21.98 -4.17
C ALA A 66 -2.94 -22.83 -4.55
N PRO A 67 -1.85 -22.79 -3.76
CA PRO A 67 -0.73 -23.70 -3.96
C PRO A 67 -1.22 -25.15 -3.96
N GLU A 68 -0.78 -25.96 -4.93
CA GLU A 68 -1.04 -27.39 -4.93
C GLU A 68 -0.41 -28.00 -3.66
N GLY A 69 -1.24 -28.59 -2.78
CA GLY A 69 -0.78 -29.29 -1.58
C GLY A 69 -1.05 -28.60 -0.24
N GLU A 70 -1.30 -27.33 -0.19
CA GLU A 70 -1.90 -26.71 0.97
C GLU A 70 -3.41 -26.57 0.68
N ALA A 71 -4.22 -27.41 1.36
CA ALA A 71 -5.66 -27.14 1.49
C ALA A 71 -5.77 -25.72 2.03
N GLY A 72 -6.06 -24.80 1.11
CA GLY A 72 -5.85 -23.37 1.27
C GLY A 72 -6.13 -22.94 2.70
N LEU A 73 -5.36 -22.01 3.19
CA LEU A 73 -5.86 -21.08 4.16
C LEU A 73 -7.15 -20.55 3.55
N LYS A 74 -8.23 -21.38 3.67
CA LYS A 74 -9.59 -20.89 3.57
C LYS A 74 -9.53 -19.72 4.49
N GLY A 75 -9.66 -18.51 3.95
CA GLY A 75 -9.75 -17.34 4.79
C GLY A 75 -10.87 -17.66 5.76
N GLU A 76 -10.50 -18.26 6.87
CA GLU A 76 -11.40 -18.39 8.00
C GLU A 76 -11.84 -16.97 8.20
N LYS A 77 -13.11 -16.75 8.01
CA LYS A 77 -13.72 -15.52 8.49
C LYS A 77 -13.20 -15.42 9.90
N PRO A 78 -12.43 -14.40 10.27
CA PRO A 78 -11.89 -14.32 11.61
C PRO A 78 -13.06 -14.59 12.53
N ASN A 79 -12.93 -15.65 13.33
CA ASN A 79 -13.98 -16.02 14.26
C ASN A 79 -14.21 -14.75 15.08
N ALA A 80 -15.43 -14.23 15.08
CA ALA A 80 -15.73 -12.97 15.75
C ALA A 80 -15.35 -12.99 17.25
N ALA A 81 -15.13 -14.19 17.81
CA ALA A 81 -14.63 -14.41 19.15
C ALA A 81 -13.10 -14.31 19.32
N GLU A 82 -12.30 -14.47 18.24
CA GLU A 82 -10.83 -14.33 18.31
C GLU A 82 -10.34 -12.91 18.04
N ALA A 83 -11.21 -12.01 17.67
CA ALA A 83 -10.91 -10.60 17.51
C ALA A 83 -11.22 -9.79 18.77
N GLU A 84 -10.79 -10.23 19.94
CA GLU A 84 -10.38 -9.29 20.99
C GLU A 84 -9.06 -8.64 20.56
N ILE A 85 -9.14 -7.93 19.44
CA ILE A 85 -8.13 -6.94 19.06
C ILE A 85 -8.11 -5.98 20.25
N SER A 86 -7.00 -5.93 20.94
CA SER A 86 -6.71 -4.88 21.92
C SER A 86 -7.03 -3.55 21.23
N ARG A 87 -8.22 -3.03 21.49
CA ARG A 87 -8.66 -1.76 20.91
C ARG A 87 -7.99 -0.65 21.68
N HIS A 88 -6.78 -0.31 21.28
CA HIS A 88 -6.24 0.98 21.69
C HIS A 88 -7.17 2.07 21.14
N PRO A 89 -7.70 2.96 21.95
CA PRO A 89 -8.66 3.99 21.52
C PRO A 89 -8.01 5.08 20.65
N GLY A 90 -6.84 4.82 20.10
CA GLY A 90 -6.04 5.79 19.37
C GLY A 90 -6.30 5.82 17.87
N VAL A 91 -5.78 6.86 17.25
CA VAL A 91 -5.83 7.08 15.80
C VAL A 91 -4.42 6.98 15.22
N LEU A 92 -4.21 6.09 14.26
CA LEU A 92 -2.96 6.00 13.52
C LEU A 92 -3.01 6.94 12.30
N VAL A 93 -2.09 7.91 12.25
CA VAL A 93 -2.03 8.92 11.20
C VAL A 93 -0.82 8.70 10.31
N PRO A 94 -0.98 8.37 9.03
CA PRO A 94 0.11 8.37 8.07
C PRO A 94 0.66 9.79 7.87
N VAL A 95 1.98 9.97 8.05
CA VAL A 95 2.66 11.26 7.96
C VAL A 95 3.63 11.27 6.79
N GLY A 96 3.29 12.02 5.73
CA GLY A 96 4.15 12.26 4.58
C GLY A 96 5.05 13.49 4.69
N GLY A 97 4.89 14.31 5.73
CA GLY A 97 5.63 15.55 5.95
C GLY A 97 5.11 16.76 5.16
N GLY A 98 3.95 16.64 4.51
CA GLY A 98 3.26 17.75 3.83
C GLY A 98 2.18 18.40 4.70
N LYS A 99 1.58 19.47 4.17
CA LYS A 99 0.54 20.27 4.84
C LYS A 99 -0.64 19.45 5.36
N ASP A 100 -1.08 18.45 4.58
CA ASP A 100 -2.27 17.66 4.91
C ASP A 100 -2.02 16.81 6.16
N SER A 101 -0.81 16.26 6.32
CA SER A 101 -0.40 15.57 7.55
C SER A 101 -0.41 16.50 8.76
N ALA A 102 0.13 17.72 8.61
CA ALA A 102 0.17 18.70 9.67
C ALA A 102 -1.24 19.12 10.10
N VAL A 103 -2.13 19.40 9.15
CA VAL A 103 -3.52 19.75 9.41
C VAL A 103 -4.25 18.60 10.13
N THR A 104 -4.08 17.38 9.64
CA THR A 104 -4.72 16.18 10.25
C THR A 104 -4.28 16.02 11.71
N LEU A 105 -2.97 16.10 11.98
CA LEU A 105 -2.45 15.99 13.34
C LEU A 105 -3.00 17.08 14.26
N GLU A 106 -3.03 18.34 13.81
CA GLU A 106 -3.56 19.45 14.60
C GLU A 106 -5.07 19.35 14.86
N LEU A 107 -5.86 18.90 13.88
CA LEU A 107 -7.30 18.70 14.08
C LEU A 107 -7.58 17.58 15.08
N LEU A 108 -6.89 16.46 14.98
CA LEU A 108 -7.04 15.34 15.90
C LEU A 108 -6.58 15.72 17.32
N LYS A 109 -5.49 16.45 17.43
CA LYS A 109 -5.01 17.00 18.72
C LYS A 109 -6.03 17.93 19.37
N LYS A 110 -6.63 18.84 18.60
CA LYS A 110 -7.72 19.71 19.09
C LYS A 110 -8.95 18.92 19.51
N ALA A 111 -9.22 17.79 18.87
CA ALA A 111 -10.31 16.89 19.25
C ALA A 111 -9.99 16.03 20.48
N GLY A 112 -8.78 16.13 21.04
CA GLY A 112 -8.36 15.33 22.20
C GLY A 112 -8.11 13.86 21.87
N ALA A 113 -7.89 13.51 20.60
CA ALA A 113 -7.62 12.14 20.18
C ALA A 113 -6.24 11.69 20.65
N GLU A 114 -6.11 10.42 21.01
CA GLU A 114 -4.84 9.76 21.23
C GLU A 114 -4.25 9.39 19.86
N ILE A 115 -3.06 9.94 19.54
CA ILE A 115 -2.50 9.90 18.19
C ILE A 115 -1.22 9.10 18.16
N TRP A 116 -1.10 8.21 17.17
CA TRP A 116 0.14 7.61 16.69
C TRP A 116 0.45 8.10 15.27
N ALA A 117 1.70 8.43 15.00
CA ALA A 117 2.16 8.74 13.66
C ALA A 117 2.70 7.47 12.99
N TYR A 118 2.38 7.29 11.71
CA TYR A 118 2.92 6.23 10.86
C TYR A 118 3.75 6.82 9.74
N ILE A 119 5.01 6.42 9.62
CA ILE A 119 5.95 6.98 8.64
C ILE A 119 6.60 5.85 7.84
N ILE A 120 6.52 5.92 6.52
CA ILE A 120 7.30 5.06 5.63
C ILE A 120 8.57 5.81 5.19
N ASN A 121 9.73 5.19 5.38
CA ASN A 121 11.04 5.76 5.04
C ASN A 121 11.20 7.18 5.61
N PRO A 122 11.40 7.33 6.92
CA PRO A 122 11.49 8.62 7.58
C PRO A 122 12.48 9.57 6.91
N ARG A 123 12.07 10.82 6.75
CA ARG A 123 12.90 11.92 6.22
C ARG A 123 12.77 13.13 7.14
N GLY A 124 13.64 14.14 6.97
CA GLY A 124 13.62 15.34 7.80
C GLY A 124 12.22 15.95 7.94
N ALA A 125 11.53 16.21 6.83
CA ALA A 125 10.19 16.80 6.83
C ALA A 125 9.14 15.96 7.61
N THR A 126 9.18 14.62 7.50
CA THR A 126 8.23 13.76 8.23
C THR A 126 8.49 13.80 9.74
N LEU A 127 9.75 13.74 10.15
CA LEU A 127 10.16 13.80 11.55
C LEU A 127 9.91 15.16 12.17
N GLU A 128 10.18 16.23 11.43
CA GLU A 128 9.90 17.61 11.85
C GLU A 128 8.39 17.85 12.03
N THR A 129 7.54 17.33 11.14
CA THR A 129 6.09 17.41 11.27
C THR A 129 5.59 16.73 12.55
N VAL A 130 6.09 15.53 12.85
CA VAL A 130 5.74 14.80 14.07
C VAL A 130 6.23 15.55 15.32
N LYS A 131 7.44 16.06 15.28
CA LYS A 131 8.01 16.87 16.38
C LYS A 131 7.22 18.15 16.60
N ALA A 132 6.83 18.86 15.54
CA ALA A 132 6.01 20.07 15.61
C ALA A 132 4.62 19.79 16.20
N ALA A 133 4.05 18.61 15.89
CA ALA A 133 2.79 18.17 16.50
C ALA A 133 2.93 17.80 17.99
N GLY A 134 4.16 17.72 18.53
CA GLY A 134 4.43 17.39 19.92
C GLY A 134 4.29 15.91 20.25
N LEU A 135 4.37 15.02 19.26
CA LEU A 135 4.33 13.58 19.50
C LEU A 135 5.71 13.09 19.99
N SER A 136 5.70 12.25 21.02
CA SER A 136 6.88 11.56 21.54
C SER A 136 7.29 10.38 20.64
N ASN A 137 8.54 9.95 20.74
CA ASN A 137 9.09 8.91 19.87
C ASN A 137 8.38 7.54 19.99
N ASP A 138 7.84 7.24 21.17
CA ASP A 138 7.04 6.02 21.42
C ASP A 138 5.69 6.04 20.73
N ARG A 139 5.25 7.20 20.23
CA ARG A 139 4.03 7.39 19.44
C ARG A 139 4.30 7.43 17.93
N VAL A 140 5.50 7.01 17.49
CA VAL A 140 5.90 7.06 16.09
C VAL A 140 6.26 5.67 15.59
N ILE A 141 5.42 5.12 14.74
CA ILE A 141 5.67 3.85 14.04
C ILE A 141 6.43 4.16 12.75
N GLN A 142 7.65 3.66 12.66
CA GLN A 142 8.50 3.84 11.48
C GLN A 142 8.64 2.54 10.72
N VAL A 143 8.42 2.59 9.42
CA VAL A 143 8.53 1.45 8.51
C VAL A 143 9.55 1.75 7.42
N SER A 144 10.48 0.83 7.23
CA SER A 144 11.43 0.88 6.12
C SER A 144 10.91 0.09 4.93
N ARG A 145 10.80 0.74 3.77
CA ARG A 145 10.48 0.12 2.49
C ARG A 145 11.69 0.28 1.56
N THR A 146 12.20 -0.83 1.07
CA THR A 146 13.27 -0.86 0.08
C THR A 146 12.73 -1.31 -1.27
N LEU A 147 13.29 -0.76 -2.34
CA LEU A 147 13.02 -1.20 -3.71
C LEU A 147 14.05 -2.26 -4.11
N ASP A 148 13.60 -3.24 -4.89
CA ASP A 148 14.47 -4.28 -5.43
C ASP A 148 15.54 -3.68 -6.36
N GLN A 149 16.79 -4.11 -6.20
CA GLN A 149 17.92 -3.57 -6.96
C GLN A 149 17.85 -3.95 -8.46
N ASN A 150 17.33 -5.14 -8.79
CA ASN A 150 17.15 -5.55 -10.19
C ASN A 150 16.10 -4.66 -10.86
N MET A 151 15.00 -4.31 -10.15
CA MET A 151 14.00 -3.40 -10.67
C MET A 151 14.62 -2.02 -10.97
N LEU A 152 15.44 -1.49 -10.07
CA LEU A 152 16.13 -0.21 -10.27
C LEU A 152 17.12 -0.27 -11.44
N GLU A 153 17.80 -1.40 -11.62
CA GLU A 153 18.72 -1.61 -12.74
C GLU A 153 17.96 -1.67 -14.08
N LEU A 154 16.84 -2.40 -14.15
CA LEU A 154 16.01 -2.44 -15.34
C LEU A 154 15.48 -1.06 -15.73
N ASN A 155 15.07 -0.24 -14.75
CA ASN A 155 14.69 1.15 -15.00
C ASN A 155 15.85 1.98 -15.59
N ARG A 156 17.10 1.77 -15.15
CA ARG A 156 18.28 2.43 -15.73
C ARG A 156 18.57 1.98 -17.17
N GLN A 157 18.22 0.74 -17.50
CA GLN A 157 18.33 0.18 -18.86
C GLN A 157 17.20 0.65 -19.80
N GLY A 158 16.26 1.48 -19.32
CA GLY A 158 15.18 2.06 -20.12
C GLY A 158 13.88 1.26 -20.14
N TYR A 159 13.72 0.27 -19.26
CA TYR A 159 12.44 -0.38 -19.06
C TYR A 159 11.43 0.61 -18.49
N LEU A 160 10.14 0.35 -18.74
CA LEU A 160 9.06 1.27 -18.38
C LEU A 160 9.04 1.60 -16.88
N ASN A 161 8.85 2.87 -16.58
CA ASN A 161 8.76 3.38 -15.22
C ASN A 161 7.71 4.50 -15.15
N GLY A 162 7.29 4.85 -13.93
CA GLY A 162 6.32 5.91 -13.69
C GLY A 162 5.66 5.76 -12.33
N HIS A 163 4.69 6.61 -12.06
CA HIS A 163 3.98 6.65 -10.79
C HIS A 163 3.23 5.33 -10.51
N THR A 164 3.10 5.01 -9.25
CA THR A 164 2.28 3.89 -8.74
C THR A 164 1.30 4.43 -7.70
N PRO A 165 0.18 3.75 -7.44
CA PRO A 165 -0.78 4.15 -6.40
C PRO A 165 -0.18 3.98 -4.99
N PHE A 166 0.77 4.84 -4.63
CA PHE A 166 1.48 4.80 -3.35
C PHE A 166 0.54 4.92 -2.14
N SER A 167 -0.57 5.63 -2.30
CA SER A 167 -1.61 5.73 -1.26
C SER A 167 -2.18 4.37 -0.85
N ALA A 168 -2.26 3.41 -1.78
CA ALA A 168 -2.68 2.05 -1.45
C ALA A 168 -1.63 1.33 -0.58
N ILE A 169 -0.34 1.51 -0.88
CA ILE A 169 0.75 0.97 -0.05
C ILE A 169 0.65 1.54 1.37
N VAL A 170 0.46 2.85 1.50
CA VAL A 170 0.28 3.51 2.80
C VAL A 170 -0.93 2.94 3.53
N ALA A 171 -2.09 2.84 2.87
CA ALA A 171 -3.33 2.37 3.49
C ALA A 171 -3.20 0.93 4.01
N PHE A 172 -2.74 0.00 3.18
CA PHE A 172 -2.63 -1.41 3.58
C PHE A 172 -1.53 -1.66 4.61
N SER A 173 -0.40 -0.98 4.50
CA SER A 173 0.69 -1.14 5.47
C SER A 173 0.37 -0.48 6.82
N SER A 174 -0.27 0.68 6.83
CA SER A 174 -0.72 1.31 8.08
C SER A 174 -1.82 0.50 8.78
N LEU A 175 -2.73 -0.13 8.02
CA LEU A 175 -3.73 -1.04 8.61
C LEU A 175 -3.07 -2.24 9.31
N ILE A 176 -2.00 -2.80 8.73
CA ILE A 176 -1.24 -3.88 9.37
C ILE A 176 -0.55 -3.34 10.63
N ALA A 177 0.09 -2.18 10.55
CA ALA A 177 0.73 -1.55 11.69
C ALA A 177 -0.29 -1.30 12.83
N ALA A 178 -1.46 -0.76 12.52
CA ALA A 178 -2.53 -0.51 13.49
C ALA A 178 -3.09 -1.78 14.15
N ARG A 179 -2.81 -2.97 13.60
CA ARG A 179 -3.19 -4.26 14.20
C ARG A 179 -2.09 -4.89 15.06
N LEU A 180 -0.87 -4.46 14.89
CA LEU A 180 0.30 -4.97 15.62
C LEU A 180 0.59 -4.14 16.87
N TYR A 181 0.10 -2.93 16.91
CA TYR A 181 0.25 -1.96 18.01
C TYR A 181 -1.11 -1.66 18.65
#